data_1f7888608ff4139aa74bf59a51c132b7
#
_entry.id   1f7888608ff4139aa74bf59a51c132b7
#
_cell.length_a   1.000
_cell.length_b   1.000
_cell.length_c   1.000
_cell.angle_alpha   90.00
_cell.angle_beta   90.00
_cell.angle_gamma   90.00
#
_symmetry.space_group_name_H-M   'P 1'
#
loop_
_entity.id
_entity.type
_entity.pdbx_description
1 polymer ?
#
loop_
_entity_poly.entity_id
_entity_poly.type
_entity_poly.pdbx_seq_one_letter_code
_entity_poly.pdbx_strand_id
1 'polypeptide(L)'
;AKYIFAIGILAGAFSSFLVNAIIGGTVMADGLGKGSKIGDRWSRHCTAAALIVGMLIAILAGAKQENTVGLITVAQALTVLGIPALALALVFLAVQKDLSGERRTPPALLAIAGVGTLVAFFFAALTAIKLWGKLFGS
;
A
#
# COMPACT_ATOMS: atom_id res chain seq x y z
N ALA A 1 -10.97 0.75 31.16
CA ALA A 1 -11.15 0.02 29.88
C ALA A 1 -11.05 0.97 28.66
N LYS A 2 -11.77 2.09 28.62
CA LYS A 2 -11.82 3.00 27.44
C LYS A 2 -10.45 3.58 27.05
N TYR A 3 -9.65 4.02 28.01
CA TYR A 3 -8.33 4.61 27.75
C TYR A 3 -7.30 3.57 27.31
N ILE A 4 -7.33 2.36 27.89
CA ILE A 4 -6.44 1.26 27.50
C ILE A 4 -6.74 0.84 26.07
N PHE A 5 -8.00 0.74 25.70
CA PHE A 5 -8.43 0.44 24.35
C PHE A 5 -7.99 1.50 23.34
N ALA A 6 -8.18 2.79 23.68
CA ALA A 6 -7.76 3.91 22.82
C ALA A 6 -6.23 3.91 22.60
N ILE A 7 -5.43 3.68 23.66
CA ILE A 7 -3.97 3.58 23.55
C ILE A 7 -3.56 2.39 22.69
N GLY A 8 -4.24 1.25 22.83
CA GLY A 8 -3.98 0.06 22.00
C GLY A 8 -4.22 0.32 20.53
N ILE A 9 -5.33 0.96 20.17
CA ILE A 9 -5.63 1.36 18.78
C ILE A 9 -4.57 2.35 18.26
N LEU A 10 -4.23 3.36 19.05
CA LEU A 10 -3.24 4.36 18.67
C LEU A 10 -1.87 3.72 18.43
N ALA A 11 -1.43 2.83 19.32
CA ALA A 11 -0.16 2.12 19.18
C ALA A 11 -0.14 1.23 17.92
N GLY A 12 -1.23 0.51 17.65
CA GLY A 12 -1.38 -0.32 16.45
C GLY A 12 -1.38 0.50 15.17
N ALA A 13 -2.12 1.61 15.13
CA ALA A 13 -2.16 2.52 14.00
C ALA A 13 -0.79 3.15 13.73
N PHE A 14 -0.09 3.59 14.78
CA PHE A 14 1.24 4.18 14.67
C PHE A 14 2.28 3.19 14.16
N SER A 15 2.26 1.95 14.68
CA SER A 15 3.14 0.87 14.21
C SER A 15 2.92 0.58 12.73
N SER A 16 1.66 0.40 12.32
CA SER A 16 1.30 0.16 10.91
C SER A 16 1.73 1.31 10.01
N PHE A 17 1.54 2.54 10.44
CA PHE A 17 1.94 3.74 9.70
C PHE A 17 3.46 3.78 9.47
N LEU A 18 4.27 3.53 10.49
CA LEU A 18 5.73 3.52 10.40
C LEU A 18 6.21 2.41 9.45
N VAL A 19 5.69 1.20 9.61
CA VAL A 19 6.08 0.05 8.78
C VAL A 19 5.77 0.32 7.30
N ASN A 20 4.57 0.81 7.00
CA ASN A 20 4.18 1.13 5.63
C ASN A 20 5.04 2.26 5.03
N ALA A 21 5.37 3.28 5.83
CA ALA A 21 6.24 4.38 5.38
C ALA A 21 7.66 3.89 5.08
N ILE A 22 8.22 3.00 5.91
CA ILE A 22 9.55 2.42 5.71
C ILE A 22 9.56 1.55 4.44
N ILE A 23 8.56 0.68 4.27
CA ILE A 23 8.44 -0.16 3.08
C ILE A 23 8.32 0.72 1.83
N GLY A 24 7.39 1.69 1.84
CA GLY A 24 7.18 2.60 0.72
C GLY A 24 8.43 3.41 0.38
N GLY A 25 9.13 3.95 1.38
CA GLY A 25 10.36 4.69 1.20
C GLY A 25 11.51 3.84 0.64
N THR A 26 11.62 2.59 1.09
CA THR A 26 12.63 1.65 0.58
C THR A 26 12.35 1.25 -0.85
N VAL A 27 11.10 0.89 -1.17
CA VAL A 27 10.68 0.52 -2.54
C VAL A 27 10.86 1.70 -3.49
N MET A 28 10.54 2.92 -3.05
CA MET A 28 10.73 4.12 -3.85
C MET A 28 12.22 4.39 -4.12
N ALA A 29 13.09 4.25 -3.11
CA ALA A 29 14.54 4.41 -3.27
C ALA A 29 15.13 3.36 -4.21
N ASP A 30 14.66 2.12 -4.12
CA ASP A 30 15.07 1.01 -4.99
C ASP A 30 14.62 1.25 -6.44
N GLY A 31 13.36 1.64 -6.64
CA GLY A 31 12.84 2.00 -7.96
C GLY A 31 13.57 3.17 -8.63
N LEU A 32 14.17 4.07 -7.84
CA LEU A 32 15.04 5.15 -8.32
C LEU A 32 16.50 4.71 -8.54
N GLY A 33 16.83 3.44 -8.27
CA GLY A 33 18.20 2.90 -8.40
C GLY A 33 19.17 3.46 -7.36
N LYS A 34 18.68 3.97 -6.22
CA LYS A 34 19.50 4.68 -5.22
C LYS A 34 19.72 3.90 -3.92
N GLY A 35 19.33 2.63 -3.89
CA GLY A 35 19.54 1.74 -2.77
C GLY A 35 18.28 0.96 -2.38
N SER A 36 18.47 -0.30 -1.98
CA SER A 36 17.40 -1.25 -1.67
C SER A 36 17.34 -1.64 -0.19
N LYS A 37 18.25 -1.09 0.64
CA LYS A 37 18.32 -1.42 2.07
C LYS A 37 17.65 -0.33 2.91
N ILE A 38 16.96 -0.76 3.98
CA ILE A 38 16.29 0.14 4.94
C ILE A 38 17.26 1.17 5.53
N GLY A 39 18.54 0.79 5.71
CA GLY A 39 19.59 1.66 6.25
C GLY A 39 20.16 2.69 5.28
N ASP A 40 19.87 2.60 3.99
CA ASP A 40 20.42 3.49 2.98
C ASP A 40 19.90 4.92 3.15
N ARG A 41 20.76 5.91 2.87
CA ARG A 41 20.42 7.33 3.03
C ARG A 41 19.17 7.71 2.24
N TRP A 42 19.07 7.26 0.99
CA TRP A 42 17.93 7.56 0.14
C TRP A 42 16.64 6.91 0.61
N SER A 43 16.69 5.67 1.09
CA SER A 43 15.55 4.98 1.69
C SER A 43 15.00 5.78 2.89
N ARG A 44 15.89 6.26 3.76
CA ARG A 44 15.52 7.10 4.91
C ARG A 44 14.93 8.44 4.50
N HIS A 45 15.49 9.10 3.47
CA HIS A 45 14.92 10.37 2.97
C HIS A 45 13.55 10.18 2.33
N CYS A 46 13.36 9.12 1.53
CA CYS A 46 12.06 8.80 0.95
C CYS A 46 11.03 8.45 2.03
N THR A 47 11.42 7.70 3.06
CA THR A 47 10.57 7.41 4.22
C THR A 47 10.18 8.68 4.96
N ALA A 48 11.16 9.56 5.26
CA ALA A 48 10.90 10.83 5.94
C ALA A 48 9.98 11.74 5.10
N ALA A 49 10.19 11.81 3.79
CA ALA A 49 9.33 12.56 2.88
C ALA A 49 7.89 12.02 2.90
N ALA A 50 7.70 10.70 2.85
CA ALA A 50 6.38 10.07 2.93
C ALA A 50 5.67 10.39 4.26
N LEU A 51 6.41 10.35 5.38
CA LEU A 51 5.88 10.70 6.69
C LEU A 51 5.47 12.17 6.78
N ILE A 52 6.30 13.09 6.26
CA ILE A 52 6.01 14.53 6.25
C ILE A 52 4.78 14.82 5.39
N VAL A 53 4.69 14.25 4.20
CA VAL A 53 3.52 14.41 3.32
C VAL A 53 2.26 13.88 3.99
N GLY A 54 2.32 12.69 4.60
CA GLY A 54 1.20 12.12 5.35
C GLY A 54 0.77 13.02 6.52
N MET A 55 1.73 13.57 7.26
CA MET A 55 1.47 14.51 8.35
C MET A 55 0.80 15.80 7.84
N LEU A 56 1.30 16.39 6.77
CA LEU A 56 0.70 17.60 6.18
C LEU A 56 -0.75 17.35 5.74
N ILE A 57 -1.00 16.22 5.07
CA ILE A 57 -2.36 15.83 4.65
C ILE A 57 -3.26 15.68 5.89
N ALA A 58 -2.77 15.02 6.94
CA ALA A 58 -3.54 14.80 8.17
C ALA A 58 -3.88 16.13 8.88
N ILE A 59 -2.92 17.08 8.95
CA ILE A 59 -3.13 18.40 9.54
C ILE A 59 -4.16 19.20 8.74
N LEU A 60 -4.01 19.25 7.40
CA LEU A 60 -4.92 19.97 6.52
C LEU A 60 -6.34 19.40 6.57
N ALA A 61 -6.45 18.10 6.67
CA ALA A 61 -7.72 17.41 6.78
C ALA A 61 -8.39 17.61 8.15
N GLY A 62 -7.59 17.54 9.22
CA GLY A 62 -8.07 17.77 10.59
C GLY A 62 -8.52 19.21 10.84
N ALA A 63 -7.86 20.19 10.20
CA ALA A 63 -8.21 21.60 10.31
C ALA A 63 -9.59 21.95 9.72
N LYS A 64 -10.06 21.17 8.74
CA LYS A 64 -11.36 21.42 8.08
C LYS A 64 -12.55 20.71 8.74
N GLN A 65 -12.34 19.95 9.81
CA GLN A 65 -13.36 19.16 10.53
C GLN A 65 -14.33 18.33 9.66
N GLU A 66 -14.19 18.39 8.36
CA GLU A 66 -15.06 17.73 7.41
C GLU A 66 -14.39 16.45 6.90
N ASN A 67 -15.04 15.32 7.19
CA ASN A 67 -14.80 14.05 6.50
C ASN A 67 -13.48 13.30 6.76
N THR A 68 -12.99 13.20 8.00
CA THR A 68 -11.92 12.25 8.34
C THR A 68 -12.22 10.83 7.82
N VAL A 69 -13.49 10.39 7.91
CA VAL A 69 -13.96 9.11 7.38
C VAL A 69 -13.85 9.06 5.85
N GLY A 70 -14.15 10.17 5.17
CA GLY A 70 -14.01 10.28 3.72
C GLY A 70 -12.56 10.12 3.26
N LEU A 71 -11.62 10.75 3.95
CA LEU A 71 -10.18 10.63 3.66
C LEU A 71 -9.65 9.22 3.88
N ILE A 72 -10.03 8.58 4.99
CA ILE A 72 -9.68 7.18 5.25
C ILE A 72 -10.23 6.29 4.13
N THR A 73 -11.47 6.51 3.71
CA THR A 73 -12.10 5.74 2.63
C THR A 73 -11.36 5.93 1.31
N VAL A 74 -10.96 7.16 0.96
CA VAL A 74 -10.18 7.44 -0.26
C VAL A 74 -8.81 6.79 -0.18
N ALA A 75 -8.10 6.91 0.95
CA ALA A 75 -6.80 6.28 1.15
C ALA A 75 -6.88 4.75 1.01
N GLN A 76 -7.89 4.12 1.60
CA GLN A 76 -8.13 2.68 1.46
C GLN A 76 -8.46 2.29 0.02
N ALA A 77 -9.27 3.08 -0.67
CA ALA A 77 -9.60 2.84 -2.06
C ALA A 77 -8.38 2.92 -2.99
N LEU A 78 -7.46 3.89 -2.77
CA LEU A 78 -6.19 3.97 -3.48
C LEU A 78 -5.31 2.73 -3.24
N THR A 79 -5.29 2.22 -2.00
CA THR A 79 -4.58 0.99 -1.68
C THR A 79 -5.15 -0.20 -2.44
N VAL A 80 -6.48 -0.35 -2.47
CA VAL A 80 -7.16 -1.43 -3.22
C VAL A 80 -6.86 -1.35 -4.71
N LEU A 81 -6.76 -0.15 -5.29
CA LEU A 81 -6.38 0.05 -6.69
C LEU A 81 -4.91 -0.32 -6.96
N GLY A 82 -4.03 -0.19 -5.98
CA GLY A 82 -2.61 -0.55 -6.09
C GLY A 82 -2.34 -2.08 -6.01
N ILE A 83 -3.18 -2.82 -5.31
CA ILE A 83 -2.99 -4.26 -5.08
C ILE A 83 -2.89 -5.09 -6.37
N PRO A 84 -3.72 -4.89 -7.42
CA PRO A 84 -3.61 -5.64 -8.66
C PRO A 84 -2.26 -5.46 -9.36
N ALA A 85 -1.70 -4.26 -9.35
CA ALA A 85 -0.40 -3.99 -9.95
C ALA A 85 0.71 -4.77 -9.22
N LEU A 86 0.69 -4.79 -7.89
CA LEU A 86 1.61 -5.59 -7.08
C LEU A 86 1.43 -7.10 -7.31
N ALA A 87 0.17 -7.56 -7.38
CA ALA A 87 -0.12 -8.96 -7.64
C ALA A 87 0.40 -9.42 -9.02
N LEU A 88 0.21 -8.59 -10.05
CA LEU A 88 0.78 -8.85 -11.38
C LEU A 88 2.30 -8.89 -11.36
N ALA A 89 2.95 -7.94 -10.70
CA ALA A 89 4.40 -7.91 -10.56
C ALA A 89 4.92 -9.18 -9.88
N LEU A 90 4.27 -9.63 -8.80
CA LEU A 90 4.64 -10.86 -8.10
C LEU A 90 4.46 -12.11 -8.96
N VAL A 91 3.35 -12.22 -9.71
CA VAL A 91 3.12 -13.33 -10.64
C VAL A 91 4.17 -13.30 -11.76
N PHE A 92 4.46 -12.13 -12.31
CA PHE A 92 5.48 -11.97 -13.35
C PHE A 92 6.86 -12.41 -12.85
N LEU A 93 7.27 -11.97 -11.65
CA LEU A 93 8.54 -12.38 -11.03
C LEU A 93 8.57 -13.90 -10.74
N ALA A 94 7.46 -14.48 -10.30
CA ALA A 94 7.37 -15.92 -10.01
C ALA A 94 7.50 -16.80 -11.26
N VAL A 95 7.19 -16.26 -12.44
CA VAL A 95 7.31 -16.98 -13.74
C VAL A 95 8.69 -16.80 -14.35
N GLN A 96 9.45 -15.74 -13.97
CA GLN A 96 10.80 -15.52 -14.52
C GLN A 96 11.77 -16.59 -14.06
N LYS A 97 12.36 -17.28 -15.06
CA LYS A 97 13.31 -18.40 -14.83
C LYS A 97 14.60 -17.94 -14.15
N ASP A 98 15.06 -16.72 -14.42
CA ASP A 98 16.32 -16.18 -13.90
C ASP A 98 16.27 -15.90 -12.40
N LEU A 99 15.09 -15.63 -11.86
CA LEU A 99 14.88 -15.37 -10.42
C LEU A 99 14.50 -16.62 -9.62
N SER A 100 13.91 -17.62 -10.29
CA SER A 100 13.49 -18.88 -9.64
C SER A 100 14.65 -19.87 -9.42
N GLY A 101 15.82 -19.64 -10.02
CA GLY A 101 16.96 -20.54 -9.95
C GLY A 101 16.58 -21.96 -10.40
N GLU A 102 17.19 -22.99 -9.80
CA GLU A 102 16.84 -24.40 -10.07
C GLU A 102 15.47 -24.84 -9.51
N ARG A 103 14.89 -24.07 -8.58
CA ARG A 103 13.57 -24.34 -7.99
C ARG A 103 12.48 -23.62 -8.76
N ARG A 104 11.85 -24.30 -9.70
CA ARG A 104 10.63 -23.83 -10.37
C ARG A 104 9.49 -23.68 -9.37
N THR A 105 8.79 -22.56 -9.41
CA THR A 105 7.59 -22.35 -8.61
C THR A 105 6.57 -23.46 -8.93
N PRO A 106 6.04 -24.19 -7.95
CA PRO A 106 5.05 -25.23 -8.19
C PRO A 106 3.83 -24.69 -8.94
N PRO A 107 3.29 -25.42 -9.92
CA PRO A 107 2.16 -24.95 -10.72
C PRO A 107 0.92 -24.65 -9.89
N ALA A 108 0.75 -25.36 -8.75
CA ALA A 108 -0.33 -25.10 -7.82
C ALA A 108 -0.23 -23.70 -7.19
N LEU A 109 0.98 -23.23 -6.83
CA LEU A 109 1.18 -21.88 -6.28
C LEU A 109 0.92 -20.80 -7.35
N LEU A 110 1.32 -21.05 -8.60
CA LEU A 110 1.01 -20.15 -9.72
C LEU A 110 -0.49 -20.06 -9.99
N ALA A 111 -1.21 -21.17 -9.91
CA ALA A 111 -2.66 -21.18 -10.04
C ALA A 111 -3.35 -20.38 -8.92
N ILE A 112 -2.93 -20.58 -7.68
CA ILE A 112 -3.46 -19.82 -6.52
C ILE A 112 -3.14 -18.32 -6.67
N ALA A 113 -1.92 -17.97 -7.06
CA ALA A 113 -1.52 -16.58 -7.30
C ALA A 113 -2.32 -15.94 -8.45
N GLY A 114 -2.58 -16.70 -9.52
CA GLY A 114 -3.42 -16.26 -10.63
C GLY A 114 -4.87 -15.98 -10.20
N VAL A 115 -5.48 -16.90 -9.45
CA VAL A 115 -6.83 -16.70 -8.89
C VAL A 115 -6.85 -15.48 -7.96
N GLY A 116 -5.86 -15.36 -7.07
CA GLY A 116 -5.73 -14.20 -6.18
C GLY A 116 -5.63 -12.87 -6.95
N THR A 117 -4.87 -12.87 -8.05
CA THR A 117 -4.74 -11.70 -8.93
C THR A 117 -6.06 -11.35 -9.60
N LEU A 118 -6.82 -12.32 -10.11
CA LEU A 118 -8.14 -12.09 -10.69
C LEU A 118 -9.12 -11.51 -9.67
N VAL A 119 -9.13 -12.03 -8.45
CA VAL A 119 -9.95 -11.51 -7.35
C VAL A 119 -9.54 -10.06 -7.01
N ALA A 120 -8.24 -9.76 -6.97
CA ALA A 120 -7.74 -8.41 -6.72
C ALA A 120 -8.20 -7.43 -7.82
N PHE A 121 -8.14 -7.81 -9.09
CA PHE A 121 -8.66 -7.02 -10.20
C PHE A 121 -10.16 -6.77 -10.10
N PHE A 122 -10.92 -7.79 -9.74
CA PHE A 122 -12.37 -7.66 -9.56
C PHE A 122 -12.72 -6.63 -8.47
N PHE A 123 -12.08 -6.72 -7.30
CA PHE A 123 -12.30 -5.74 -6.23
C PHE A 123 -11.81 -4.33 -6.60
N ALA A 124 -10.69 -4.22 -7.31
CA ALA A 124 -10.20 -2.93 -7.78
C ALA A 124 -11.17 -2.29 -8.77
N ALA A 125 -11.72 -3.05 -9.71
CA ALA A 125 -12.72 -2.57 -10.65
C ALA A 125 -13.99 -2.08 -9.94
N LEU A 126 -14.52 -2.85 -8.99
CA LEU A 126 -15.68 -2.44 -8.18
C LEU A 126 -15.40 -1.16 -7.38
N THR A 127 -14.19 -1.04 -6.83
CA THR A 127 -13.78 0.15 -6.06
C THR A 127 -13.64 1.36 -6.97
N ALA A 128 -13.07 1.20 -8.16
CA ALA A 128 -12.93 2.27 -9.14
C ALA A 128 -14.31 2.80 -9.59
N ILE A 129 -15.26 1.91 -9.87
CA ILE A 129 -16.63 2.29 -10.24
C ILE A 129 -17.31 3.07 -9.11
N LYS A 130 -17.18 2.61 -7.86
CA LYS A 130 -17.76 3.31 -6.68
C LYS A 130 -17.14 4.68 -6.47
N LEU A 131 -15.81 4.79 -6.61
CA LEU A 131 -15.11 6.07 -6.50
C LEU A 131 -15.53 7.04 -7.61
N TRP A 132 -15.63 6.55 -8.84
CA TRP A 132 -16.06 7.35 -9.97
C TRP A 132 -17.45 7.93 -9.75
N GLY A 133 -18.40 7.09 -9.32
CA GLY A 133 -19.76 7.53 -8.99
C GLY A 133 -19.79 8.55 -7.84
N LYS A 134 -18.88 8.45 -6.86
CA LYS A 134 -18.82 9.40 -5.73
C LYS A 134 -18.15 10.74 -6.10
N LEU A 135 -17.22 10.74 -7.05
CA LEU A 135 -16.47 11.93 -7.45
C LEU A 135 -17.17 12.72 -8.56
N PHE A 136 -17.87 12.03 -9.44
CA PHE A 136 -18.46 12.62 -10.66
C PHE A 136 -19.98 12.43 -10.78
N GLY A 137 -20.61 11.62 -9.94
CA GLY A 137 -22.04 11.41 -9.86
C GLY A 137 -22.64 12.26 -8.73
N SER A 138 -22.84 13.53 -8.99
CA SER A 138 -23.71 14.43 -8.20
C SER A 138 -25.13 14.32 -8.67
#